data_2a31708cbe5eb88917310412a60037b9
#
_entry.id   2a31708cbe5eb88917310412a60037b9
#
_cell.length_a   1.000
_cell.length_b   1.000
_cell.length_c   1.000
_cell.angle_alpha   90.00
_cell.angle_beta   90.00
_cell.angle_gamma   90.00
#
_symmetry.space_group_name_H-M   'P 1'
#
loop_
_entity.id
_entity.type
_entity.pdbx_description
1 polymer ?
#
loop_
_entity_poly.entity_id
_entity_poly.type
_entity_poly.pdbx_seq_one_letter_code
_entity_poly.pdbx_strand_id
1 'polypeptide(L)'
;MGAYIMRADEMAKRLMKEDNQLKQQIIEAFGDQSYNTDGSLNRGYLAREAFENNRVQELNALVHPHVRQATREEIKNAEKKNFELFVKEAALLLQHDRPEYLDIIVLVKADPEKRIQWVAQRDGVAPEQVRARMQWQQSDQSMEQMTDYIISNDGTINELKTKARKLIEELKASES
;
A
#
# COMPACT_ATOMS: atom_id res chain seq x y z
N MET A 1 4.54 -20.64 -1.26
CA MET A 1 5.79 -20.04 -0.80
C MET A 1 5.78 -19.71 0.69
N GLY A 2 4.70 -19.94 1.43
CA GLY A 2 4.68 -19.89 2.90
C GLY A 2 4.91 -18.52 3.56
N ALA A 3 4.57 -17.42 2.90
CA ALA A 3 4.66 -16.09 3.49
C ALA A 3 3.32 -15.66 4.11
N TYR A 4 3.36 -14.93 5.22
CA TYR A 4 2.23 -14.18 5.73
C TYR A 4 2.11 -12.86 4.98
N ILE A 5 0.97 -12.58 4.37
CA ILE A 5 0.81 -11.40 3.52
C ILE A 5 -0.17 -10.41 4.16
N MET A 6 0.28 -9.18 4.35
CA MET A 6 -0.53 -8.04 4.74
C MET A 6 -0.63 -7.04 3.60
N ARG A 7 -1.85 -6.68 3.19
CA ARG A 7 -2.11 -5.62 2.23
C ARG A 7 -2.46 -4.33 2.98
N ALA A 8 -1.57 -3.35 2.92
CA ALA A 8 -1.71 -2.13 3.71
C ALA A 8 -2.93 -1.30 3.31
N ASP A 9 -3.25 -1.23 2.01
CA ASP A 9 -4.41 -0.47 1.52
C ASP A 9 -5.74 -1.11 1.95
N GLU A 10 -5.81 -2.45 1.97
CA GLU A 10 -6.99 -3.16 2.48
C GLU A 10 -7.13 -2.99 4.00
N MET A 11 -6.01 -3.03 4.71
CA MET A 11 -5.96 -2.76 6.14
C MET A 11 -6.43 -1.33 6.45
N ALA A 12 -5.95 -0.33 5.74
CA ALA A 12 -6.39 1.06 5.90
C ALA A 12 -7.90 1.20 5.70
N LYS A 13 -8.46 0.59 4.65
CA LYS A 13 -9.92 0.58 4.39
C LYS A 13 -10.70 -0.08 5.51
N ARG A 14 -10.18 -1.18 6.07
CA ARG A 14 -10.79 -1.88 7.20
C ARG A 14 -10.77 -1.01 8.46
N LEU A 15 -9.63 -0.42 8.80
CA LEU A 15 -9.48 0.44 9.97
C LEU A 15 -10.37 1.68 9.89
N MET A 16 -10.41 2.37 8.75
CA MET A 16 -11.34 3.49 8.56
C MET A 16 -12.81 3.09 8.77
N LYS A 17 -13.17 1.81 8.59
CA LYS A 17 -14.53 1.31 8.82
C LYS A 17 -14.77 0.82 10.24
N GLU A 18 -13.77 0.22 10.91
CA GLU A 18 -13.95 -0.58 12.12
C GLU A 18 -13.31 0.05 13.37
N ASP A 19 -12.27 0.88 13.20
CA ASP A 19 -11.57 1.53 14.31
C ASP A 19 -12.33 2.80 14.73
N ASN A 20 -12.94 2.77 15.91
CA ASN A 20 -13.74 3.89 16.40
C ASN A 20 -12.91 5.15 16.66
N GLN A 21 -11.65 5.01 17.09
CA GLN A 21 -10.76 6.15 17.32
C GLN A 21 -10.41 6.84 16.00
N LEU A 22 -10.03 6.06 14.97
CA LEU A 22 -9.75 6.60 13.64
C LEU A 22 -11.00 7.25 13.03
N LYS A 23 -12.18 6.63 13.19
CA LYS A 23 -13.46 7.23 12.73
C LYS A 23 -13.68 8.61 13.35
N GLN A 24 -13.50 8.72 14.66
CA GLN A 24 -13.66 9.99 15.37
C GLN A 24 -12.70 11.04 14.84
N GLN A 25 -11.42 10.70 14.67
CA GLN A 25 -10.41 11.59 14.13
C GLN A 25 -10.74 12.05 12.70
N ILE A 26 -11.25 11.15 11.86
CA ILE A 26 -11.66 11.51 10.49
C ILE A 26 -12.88 12.44 10.52
N ILE A 27 -13.85 12.21 11.38
CA ILE A 27 -15.03 13.08 11.53
C ILE A 27 -14.60 14.48 12.01
N GLU A 28 -13.73 14.55 12.99
CA GLU A 28 -13.21 15.83 13.52
C GLU A 28 -12.46 16.64 12.46
N ALA A 29 -11.68 15.97 11.61
CA ALA A 29 -10.88 16.62 10.58
C ALA A 29 -11.68 16.95 9.31
N PHE A 30 -12.54 16.03 8.87
CA PHE A 30 -13.21 16.11 7.57
C PHE A 30 -14.73 16.34 7.66
N GLY A 31 -15.31 16.33 8.86
CA GLY A 31 -16.73 16.54 9.11
C GLY A 31 -17.58 15.27 9.05
N ASP A 32 -18.82 15.39 9.55
CA ASP A 32 -19.78 14.27 9.67
C ASP A 32 -20.09 13.58 8.33
N GLN A 33 -19.98 14.31 7.22
CA GLN A 33 -20.22 13.77 5.88
C GLN A 33 -19.20 12.70 5.46
N SER A 34 -18.11 12.52 6.21
CA SER A 34 -17.10 11.49 6.00
C SER A 34 -17.68 10.08 6.16
N TYR A 35 -18.78 9.94 6.87
CA TYR A 35 -19.50 8.69 7.04
C TYR A 35 -20.98 8.86 6.69
N ASN A 36 -21.58 7.81 6.16
CA ASN A 36 -23.01 7.74 5.88
C ASN A 36 -23.80 7.50 7.18
N THR A 37 -25.11 7.67 7.13
CA THR A 37 -26.01 7.46 8.27
C THR A 37 -26.01 6.03 8.80
N ASP A 38 -25.64 5.05 7.97
CA ASP A 38 -25.44 3.64 8.34
C ASP A 38 -24.07 3.34 8.95
N GLY A 39 -23.23 4.37 9.15
CA GLY A 39 -21.88 4.26 9.68
C GLY A 39 -20.82 3.77 8.68
N SER A 40 -21.17 3.55 7.42
CA SER A 40 -20.21 3.23 6.36
C SER A 40 -19.43 4.46 5.91
N LEU A 41 -18.20 4.25 5.44
CA LEU A 41 -17.33 5.32 4.93
C LEU A 41 -17.93 5.97 3.67
N ASN A 42 -18.12 7.27 3.68
CA ASN A 42 -18.50 8.02 2.48
C ASN A 42 -17.28 8.25 1.58
N ARG A 43 -16.97 7.24 0.76
CA ARG A 43 -15.78 7.25 -0.11
C ARG A 43 -15.79 8.38 -1.12
N GLY A 44 -16.96 8.75 -1.64
CA GLY A 44 -17.08 9.83 -2.62
C GLY A 44 -16.72 11.19 -2.01
N TYR A 45 -17.23 11.45 -0.80
CA TYR A 45 -16.92 12.66 -0.06
C TYR A 45 -15.42 12.74 0.29
N LEU A 46 -14.87 11.70 0.91
CA LEU A 46 -13.46 11.68 1.31
C LEU A 46 -12.51 11.73 0.11
N ALA A 47 -12.88 11.14 -1.02
CA ALA A 47 -12.07 11.24 -2.23
C ALA A 47 -12.01 12.68 -2.76
N ARG A 48 -13.14 13.42 -2.74
CA ARG A 48 -13.16 14.85 -3.11
C ARG A 48 -12.30 15.67 -2.16
N GLU A 49 -12.51 15.52 -0.85
CA GLU A 49 -11.73 16.24 0.17
C GLU A 49 -10.23 15.96 0.02
N ALA A 50 -9.85 14.70 -0.16
CA ALA A 50 -8.45 14.31 -0.27
C ALA A 50 -7.80 14.80 -1.57
N PHE A 51 -8.45 14.58 -2.73
CA PHE A 51 -7.80 14.80 -4.03
C PHE A 51 -8.15 16.17 -4.65
N GLU A 52 -9.41 16.60 -4.62
CA GLU A 52 -9.82 17.88 -5.22
C GLU A 52 -9.49 19.07 -4.30
N ASN A 53 -9.63 18.89 -2.98
CA ASN A 53 -9.29 19.89 -1.96
C ASN A 53 -7.85 19.77 -1.45
N ASN A 54 -7.02 18.91 -2.06
CA ASN A 54 -5.60 18.74 -1.76
C ASN A 54 -5.28 18.38 -0.29
N ARG A 55 -6.16 17.62 0.38
CA ARG A 55 -6.03 17.20 1.79
C ARG A 55 -5.58 15.73 1.96
N VAL A 56 -5.00 15.14 0.92
CA VAL A 56 -4.55 13.73 0.96
C VAL A 56 -3.51 13.47 2.05
N GLN A 57 -2.62 14.44 2.30
CA GLN A 57 -1.60 14.32 3.34
C GLN A 57 -2.21 14.34 4.75
N GLU A 58 -3.25 15.13 4.96
CA GLU A 58 -3.98 15.19 6.23
C GLU A 58 -4.69 13.86 6.51
N LEU A 59 -5.38 13.30 5.52
CA LEU A 59 -6.00 11.97 5.66
C LEU A 59 -4.95 10.89 5.94
N ASN A 60 -3.84 10.90 5.22
CA ASN A 60 -2.75 9.95 5.43
C ASN A 60 -2.13 10.09 6.84
N ALA A 61 -1.98 11.31 7.35
CA ALA A 61 -1.45 11.55 8.70
C ALA A 61 -2.33 10.93 9.80
N LEU A 62 -3.65 10.87 9.59
CA LEU A 62 -4.58 10.18 10.50
C LEU A 62 -4.51 8.65 10.35
N VAL A 63 -4.48 8.16 9.13
CA VAL A 63 -4.60 6.71 8.84
C VAL A 63 -3.29 5.95 9.08
N HIS A 64 -2.13 6.52 8.73
CA HIS A 64 -0.84 5.81 8.77
C HIS A 64 -0.43 5.34 10.19
N PRO A 65 -0.65 6.09 11.29
CA PRO A 65 -0.35 5.59 12.64
C PRO A 65 -1.12 4.31 12.98
N HIS A 66 -2.42 4.25 12.66
CA HIS A 66 -3.27 3.08 12.90
C HIS A 66 -2.81 1.87 12.05
N VAL A 67 -2.47 2.10 10.77
CA VAL A 67 -1.92 1.04 9.90
C VAL A 67 -0.57 0.55 10.43
N ARG A 68 0.31 1.42 10.96
CA ARG A 68 1.57 1.01 11.58
C ARG A 68 1.36 0.14 12.81
N GLN A 69 0.42 0.51 13.67
CA GLN A 69 0.07 -0.30 14.83
C GLN A 69 -0.46 -1.67 14.41
N ALA A 70 -1.42 -1.70 13.49
CA ALA A 70 -1.95 -2.95 12.94
C ALA A 70 -0.86 -3.80 12.27
N THR A 71 0.12 -3.19 11.59
CA THR A 71 1.27 -3.91 11.03
C THR A 71 2.05 -4.65 12.12
N ARG A 72 2.35 -3.99 13.25
CA ARG A 72 3.06 -4.62 14.36
C ARG A 72 2.28 -5.80 14.97
N GLU A 73 0.97 -5.69 15.03
CA GLU A 73 0.11 -6.77 15.50
C GLU A 73 0.08 -7.94 14.53
N GLU A 74 0.03 -7.68 13.22
CA GLU A 74 0.07 -8.72 12.19
C GLU A 74 1.45 -9.42 12.12
N ILE A 75 2.56 -8.72 12.37
CA ILE A 75 3.88 -9.35 12.52
C ILE A 75 3.86 -10.34 13.69
N LYS A 76 3.39 -9.95 14.88
CA LYS A 76 3.25 -10.85 16.03
C LYS A 76 2.33 -12.03 15.75
N ASN A 77 1.29 -11.83 14.95
CA ASN A 77 0.39 -12.91 14.54
C ASN A 77 1.08 -13.89 13.57
N ALA A 78 1.91 -13.38 12.67
CA ALA A 78 2.71 -14.21 11.76
C ALA A 78 3.73 -15.07 12.56
N GLU A 79 4.44 -14.46 13.52
CA GLU A 79 5.36 -15.16 14.42
C GLU A 79 4.68 -16.28 15.19
N LYS A 80 3.52 -15.99 15.84
CA LYS A 80 2.74 -17.02 16.57
C LYS A 80 2.28 -18.17 15.69
N LYS A 81 2.12 -17.95 14.40
CA LYS A 81 1.74 -18.96 13.40
C LYS A 81 2.93 -19.63 12.74
N ASN A 82 4.16 -19.35 13.21
CA ASN A 82 5.43 -19.85 12.70
C ASN A 82 5.65 -19.58 11.20
N PHE A 83 5.24 -18.38 10.71
CA PHE A 83 5.63 -17.92 9.40
C PHE A 83 7.05 -17.35 9.44
N GLU A 84 7.92 -17.85 8.59
CA GLU A 84 9.31 -17.37 8.45
C GLU A 84 9.40 -16.04 7.70
N LEU A 85 8.39 -15.70 6.90
CA LEU A 85 8.38 -14.52 6.07
C LEU A 85 7.07 -13.74 6.24
N PHE A 86 7.17 -12.48 6.65
CA PHE A 86 6.08 -11.51 6.64
C PHE A 86 6.25 -10.54 5.47
N VAL A 87 5.26 -10.42 4.61
CA VAL A 87 5.27 -9.53 3.45
C VAL A 87 4.19 -8.47 3.61
N LYS A 88 4.60 -7.20 3.67
CA LYS A 88 3.70 -6.06 3.61
C LYS A 88 3.66 -5.50 2.19
N GLU A 89 2.51 -5.56 1.54
CA GLU A 89 2.26 -4.91 0.25
C GLU A 89 1.65 -3.53 0.50
N ALA A 90 2.24 -2.48 -0.10
CA ALA A 90 1.78 -1.12 0.05
C ALA A 90 2.20 -0.24 -1.14
N ALA A 91 1.24 0.48 -1.73
CA ALA A 91 1.51 1.39 -2.84
C ALA A 91 2.30 2.66 -2.42
N LEU A 92 2.19 3.07 -1.15
CA LEU A 92 2.72 4.32 -0.62
C LEU A 92 3.77 4.11 0.49
N LEU A 93 4.47 2.96 0.48
CA LEU A 93 5.39 2.56 1.54
C LEU A 93 6.53 3.57 1.77
N LEU A 94 7.07 4.12 0.70
CA LEU A 94 8.27 4.94 0.68
C LEU A 94 7.98 6.45 0.50
N GLN A 95 6.77 6.92 0.82
CA GLN A 95 6.43 8.34 0.62
C GLN A 95 7.23 9.32 1.48
N HIS A 96 7.80 8.85 2.60
CA HIS A 96 8.60 9.68 3.50
C HIS A 96 9.97 9.03 3.72
N ASP A 97 10.05 8.09 4.64
CA ASP A 97 11.28 7.42 5.01
C ASP A 97 11.12 5.90 4.95
N ARG A 98 12.26 5.19 4.92
CA ARG A 98 12.29 3.73 5.05
C ARG A 98 11.77 3.34 6.45
N PRO A 99 10.71 2.54 6.57
CA PRO A 99 10.23 2.08 7.87
C PRO A 99 11.25 1.18 8.56
N GLU A 100 11.60 1.50 9.82
CA GLU A 100 12.61 0.78 10.61
C GLU A 100 12.27 -0.69 10.88
N TYR A 101 10.97 -1.05 10.82
CA TYR A 101 10.50 -2.43 11.08
C TYR A 101 10.55 -3.32 9.84
N LEU A 102 11.10 -2.84 8.73
CA LEU A 102 11.28 -3.61 7.51
C LEU A 102 12.76 -3.92 7.30
N ASP A 103 13.09 -5.19 7.28
CA ASP A 103 14.44 -5.67 7.02
C ASP A 103 14.79 -5.44 5.55
N ILE A 104 13.85 -5.73 4.64
CA ILE A 104 14.05 -5.70 3.19
C ILE A 104 12.88 -5.02 2.49
N ILE A 105 13.21 -4.18 1.51
CA ILE A 105 12.25 -3.51 0.64
C ILE A 105 12.46 -3.96 -0.79
N VAL A 106 11.39 -4.48 -1.40
CA VAL A 106 11.36 -4.93 -2.79
C VAL A 106 10.47 -4.00 -3.60
N LEU A 107 11.03 -3.34 -4.61
CA LEU A 107 10.27 -2.55 -5.58
C LEU A 107 9.88 -3.44 -6.76
N VAL A 108 8.58 -3.52 -7.04
CA VAL A 108 8.07 -4.15 -8.26
C VAL A 108 7.81 -3.07 -9.30
N LYS A 109 8.60 -3.05 -10.36
CA LYS A 109 8.51 -2.08 -11.46
C LYS A 109 7.85 -2.68 -12.70
N ALA A 110 7.18 -1.84 -13.45
CA ALA A 110 6.75 -2.14 -14.82
C ALA A 110 6.79 -0.85 -15.64
N ASP A 111 6.86 -1.00 -16.95
CA ASP A 111 6.76 0.11 -17.89
C ASP A 111 5.56 1.02 -17.54
N PRO A 112 5.73 2.34 -17.49
CA PRO A 112 4.67 3.28 -17.09
C PRO A 112 3.40 3.15 -17.95
N GLU A 113 3.55 2.96 -19.26
CA GLU A 113 2.41 2.82 -20.16
C GLU A 113 1.65 1.52 -19.91
N LYS A 114 2.36 0.42 -19.64
CA LYS A 114 1.73 -0.84 -19.21
C LYS A 114 0.95 -0.67 -17.90
N ARG A 115 1.56 0.00 -16.91
CA ARG A 115 0.88 0.30 -15.63
C ARG A 115 -0.42 1.07 -15.86
N ILE A 116 -0.38 2.10 -16.72
CA ILE A 116 -1.56 2.90 -17.06
C ILE A 116 -2.64 2.04 -17.69
N GLN A 117 -2.28 1.22 -18.69
CA GLN A 117 -3.23 0.33 -19.35
C GLN A 117 -3.87 -0.67 -18.39
N TRP A 118 -3.07 -1.32 -17.55
CA TRP A 118 -3.59 -2.29 -16.57
C TRP A 118 -4.53 -1.67 -15.56
N VAL A 119 -4.20 -0.49 -15.03
CA VAL A 119 -5.06 0.22 -14.07
C VAL A 119 -6.33 0.72 -14.75
N ALA A 120 -6.23 1.32 -15.93
CA ALA A 120 -7.38 1.78 -16.71
C ALA A 120 -8.36 0.63 -16.99
N GLN A 121 -7.85 -0.53 -17.42
CA GLN A 121 -8.66 -1.72 -17.67
C GLN A 121 -9.27 -2.29 -16.39
N ARG A 122 -8.49 -2.39 -15.30
CA ARG A 122 -8.96 -2.93 -14.01
C ARG A 122 -10.06 -2.09 -13.39
N ASP A 123 -9.90 -0.77 -13.41
CA ASP A 123 -10.76 0.18 -12.71
C ASP A 123 -11.89 0.75 -13.60
N GLY A 124 -11.87 0.46 -14.92
CA GLY A 124 -12.84 1.00 -15.88
C GLY A 124 -12.77 2.52 -16.05
N VAL A 125 -11.56 3.09 -15.94
CA VAL A 125 -11.33 4.55 -16.02
C VAL A 125 -10.48 4.92 -17.24
N ALA A 126 -10.54 6.19 -17.66
CA ALA A 126 -9.72 6.67 -18.77
C ALA A 126 -8.22 6.71 -18.39
N PRO A 127 -7.30 6.40 -19.34
CA PRO A 127 -5.85 6.42 -19.10
C PRO A 127 -5.35 7.76 -18.53
N GLU A 128 -5.95 8.88 -18.92
CA GLU A 128 -5.61 10.23 -18.47
C GLU A 128 -5.85 10.39 -16.95
N GLN A 129 -6.89 9.77 -16.42
CA GLN A 129 -7.17 9.76 -14.98
C GLN A 129 -6.12 8.96 -14.20
N VAL A 130 -5.61 7.89 -14.80
CA VAL A 130 -4.51 7.11 -14.22
C VAL A 130 -3.22 7.92 -14.22
N ARG A 131 -2.88 8.58 -15.34
CA ARG A 131 -1.70 9.47 -15.44
C ARG A 131 -1.74 10.56 -14.38
N ALA A 132 -2.90 11.23 -14.20
CA ALA A 132 -3.06 12.25 -13.17
C ALA A 132 -2.79 11.70 -11.75
N ARG A 133 -3.25 10.49 -11.43
CA ARG A 133 -2.95 9.85 -10.13
C ARG A 133 -1.47 9.52 -9.97
N MET A 134 -0.79 9.08 -11.04
CA MET A 134 0.64 8.76 -11.01
C MET A 134 1.53 9.98 -10.71
N GLN A 135 1.10 11.18 -11.05
CA GLN A 135 1.85 12.42 -10.74
C GLN A 135 1.99 12.69 -9.22
N TRP A 136 1.10 12.10 -8.40
CA TRP A 136 1.14 12.20 -6.94
C TRP A 136 2.01 11.13 -6.28
N GLN A 137 2.52 10.18 -7.05
CA GLN A 137 3.44 9.14 -6.57
C GLN A 137 4.88 9.63 -6.71
N GLN A 138 5.76 9.10 -5.88
CA GLN A 138 7.20 9.33 -6.03
C GLN A 138 7.69 8.78 -7.38
N SER A 139 8.73 9.39 -7.92
CA SER A 139 9.36 8.89 -9.13
C SER A 139 9.95 7.51 -8.91
N ASP A 140 9.94 6.67 -9.93
CA ASP A 140 10.57 5.35 -9.88
C ASP A 140 12.04 5.45 -9.45
N GLN A 141 12.78 6.47 -9.91
CA GLN A 141 14.17 6.69 -9.54
C GLN A 141 14.37 6.97 -8.04
N SER A 142 13.49 7.76 -7.43
CA SER A 142 13.54 8.03 -5.99
C SER A 142 13.24 6.76 -5.17
N MET A 143 12.27 5.96 -5.61
CA MET A 143 11.93 4.70 -4.95
C MET A 143 13.07 3.67 -5.06
N GLU A 144 13.75 3.60 -6.21
CA GLU A 144 14.88 2.70 -6.42
C GLU A 144 16.02 2.92 -5.42
N GLN A 145 16.30 4.18 -5.08
CA GLN A 145 17.35 4.52 -4.12
C GLN A 145 17.08 4.06 -2.68
N MET A 146 15.81 3.79 -2.36
CA MET A 146 15.35 3.38 -1.03
C MET A 146 15.04 1.89 -0.93
N THR A 147 15.25 1.12 -2.00
CA THR A 147 14.94 -0.31 -2.06
C THR A 147 16.18 -1.19 -2.11
N ASP A 148 16.08 -2.38 -1.55
CA ASP A 148 17.16 -3.37 -1.54
C ASP A 148 17.14 -4.23 -2.81
N TYR A 149 15.95 -4.49 -3.36
CA TYR A 149 15.76 -5.31 -4.56
C TYR A 149 14.74 -4.70 -5.51
N ILE A 150 14.93 -4.94 -6.80
CA ILE A 150 14.01 -4.50 -7.85
C ILE A 150 13.58 -5.71 -8.68
N ILE A 151 12.27 -5.89 -8.83
CA ILE A 151 11.68 -6.90 -9.71
C ILE A 151 10.96 -6.20 -10.85
N SER A 152 11.40 -6.44 -12.10
CA SER A 152 10.70 -5.99 -13.30
C SER A 152 9.52 -6.92 -13.63
N ASN A 153 8.32 -6.33 -13.78
CA ASN A 153 7.08 -6.98 -14.19
C ASN A 153 6.69 -6.60 -15.63
N ASP A 154 7.65 -6.62 -16.55
CA ASP A 154 7.41 -6.28 -17.97
C ASP A 154 7.09 -7.50 -18.84
N GLY A 155 7.24 -8.68 -18.30
CA GLY A 155 7.00 -9.95 -18.95
C GLY A 155 5.68 -10.61 -18.57
N THR A 156 5.67 -11.94 -18.64
CA THR A 156 4.53 -12.77 -18.27
C THR A 156 4.41 -12.94 -16.74
N ILE A 157 3.20 -13.31 -16.28
CA ILE A 157 2.98 -13.64 -14.86
C ILE A 157 3.86 -14.80 -14.37
N ASN A 158 4.21 -15.74 -15.24
CA ASN A 158 5.09 -16.86 -14.89
C ASN A 158 6.53 -16.40 -14.67
N GLU A 159 7.02 -15.48 -15.48
CA GLU A 159 8.34 -14.87 -15.29
C GLU A 159 8.39 -14.06 -13.98
N LEU A 160 7.34 -13.29 -13.68
CA LEU A 160 7.24 -12.57 -12.41
C LEU A 160 7.28 -13.53 -11.21
N LYS A 161 6.50 -14.62 -11.28
CA LYS A 161 6.51 -15.65 -10.23
C LYS A 161 7.87 -16.32 -10.07
N THR A 162 8.60 -16.54 -11.16
CA THR A 162 9.95 -17.12 -11.14
C THR A 162 10.94 -16.18 -10.48
N LYS A 163 10.92 -14.88 -10.84
CA LYS A 163 11.74 -13.84 -10.20
C LYS A 163 11.47 -13.74 -8.69
N ALA A 164 10.19 -13.73 -8.31
CA ALA A 164 9.80 -13.66 -6.90
C ALA A 164 10.26 -14.90 -6.10
N ARG A 165 10.16 -16.11 -6.69
CA ARG A 165 10.67 -17.33 -6.03
C ARG A 165 12.17 -17.28 -5.82
N LYS A 166 12.90 -16.89 -6.86
CA LYS A 166 14.37 -16.79 -6.80
C LYS A 166 14.79 -15.81 -5.68
N LEU A 167 14.15 -14.66 -5.60
CA LEU A 167 14.43 -13.69 -4.54
C LEU A 167 14.16 -14.28 -3.15
N ILE A 168 13.04 -14.97 -2.93
CA ILE A 168 12.73 -15.59 -1.63
C ILE A 168 13.76 -16.67 -1.28
N GLU A 169 14.23 -17.46 -2.23
CA GLU A 169 15.26 -18.47 -2.03
C GLU A 169 16.61 -17.82 -1.65
N GLU A 170 17.00 -16.73 -2.32
CA GLU A 170 18.19 -15.96 -1.99
C GLU A 170 18.13 -15.35 -0.57
N LEU A 171 16.98 -14.79 -0.18
CA LEU A 171 16.78 -14.23 1.15
C LEU A 171 16.89 -15.27 2.25
N LYS A 172 16.27 -16.44 2.06
CA LYS A 172 16.38 -17.56 3.03
C LYS A 172 17.80 -18.12 3.15
N ALA A 173 18.56 -18.11 2.06
CA ALA A 173 19.95 -18.57 2.09
C ALA A 173 20.90 -17.59 2.81
N SER A 174 20.57 -16.31 2.84
CA SER A 174 21.39 -15.29 3.52
C SER A 174 21.19 -15.23 5.05
N GLU A 175 20.11 -15.83 5.55
CA GLU A 175 19.82 -15.91 7.00
C GLU A 175 20.30 -17.22 7.66
N SER A 176 20.85 -18.14 6.87
CA SER A 176 21.39 -19.44 7.31
C SER A 176 22.90 -19.41 7.51
#